data_14b9387e2b83ffb28300213eb267f699
#
_entry.id   14b9387e2b83ffb28300213eb267f699
#
_cell.length_a   1.000
_cell.length_b   1.000
_cell.length_c   1.000
_cell.angle_alpha   90.00
_cell.angle_beta   90.00
_cell.angle_gamma   90.00
#
_symmetry.space_group_name_H-M   'P 1'
#
loop_
_entity.id
_entity.type
_entity.pdbx_description
1 polymer ?
#
loop_
_entity_poly.entity_id
_entity_poly.type
_entity_poly.pdbx_seq_one_letter_code
_entity_poly.pdbx_strand_id
1 'polypeptide(L)'
;MDKLLKSLPSIFEDYKLSYLWAYKYDSKMTGINLHGDDAAINVNFWITPDEANLDPNTGGLIIWDKEAPADWDLLKMNSNNDAMRGFLSEKNAKKTHVPHKQNRAVIFNSDLFHETDTINFKEGYENRRINVTMLFGRSRIR
;
A
#
# COMPACT_ATOMS: atom_id res chain seq x y z
N MET A 1 -13.67 -6.79 -9.99
CA MET A 1 -14.17 -6.30 -8.72
C MET A 1 -15.12 -7.28 -8.06
N ASP A 2 -16.27 -7.58 -8.66
CA ASP A 2 -17.29 -8.48 -8.08
C ASP A 2 -16.79 -9.85 -7.66
N LYS A 3 -15.87 -10.44 -8.41
CA LYS A 3 -15.27 -11.73 -8.05
C LYS A 3 -14.47 -11.65 -6.75
N LEU A 4 -13.66 -10.59 -6.57
CA LEU A 4 -12.88 -10.36 -5.35
C LEU A 4 -13.80 -10.23 -4.13
N LEU A 5 -14.81 -9.37 -4.22
CA LEU A 5 -15.76 -9.12 -3.13
C LEU A 5 -16.53 -10.40 -2.75
N LYS A 6 -17.00 -11.15 -3.75
CA LYS A 6 -17.72 -12.42 -3.53
C LYS A 6 -16.84 -13.55 -3.00
N SER A 7 -15.54 -13.53 -3.29
CA SER A 7 -14.60 -14.56 -2.81
C SER A 7 -14.17 -14.37 -1.36
N LEU A 8 -14.28 -13.14 -0.83
CA LEU A 8 -13.86 -12.79 0.51
C LEU A 8 -14.94 -11.97 1.26
N PRO A 9 -16.16 -12.52 1.39
CA PRO A 9 -17.28 -11.78 1.98
C PRO A 9 -16.98 -11.34 3.43
N SER A 10 -16.32 -12.17 4.22
CA SER A 10 -15.94 -11.84 5.61
C SER A 10 -15.03 -10.60 5.73
N ILE A 11 -14.39 -10.17 4.63
CA ILE A 11 -13.56 -8.98 4.60
C ILE A 11 -14.34 -7.77 4.07
N PHE A 12 -15.14 -7.97 3.02
CA PHE A 12 -15.71 -6.87 2.23
C PHE A 12 -17.20 -6.65 2.39
N GLU A 13 -17.93 -7.55 3.08
CA GLU A 13 -19.40 -7.56 3.15
C GLU A 13 -19.99 -6.19 3.54
N ASP A 14 -19.37 -5.52 4.52
CA ASP A 14 -19.85 -4.25 5.05
C ASP A 14 -19.20 -3.02 4.40
N TYR A 15 -18.30 -3.21 3.43
CA TYR A 15 -17.49 -2.12 2.89
C TYR A 15 -17.71 -1.89 1.40
N LYS A 16 -18.06 -0.65 1.06
CA LYS A 16 -18.13 -0.21 -0.33
C LYS A 16 -16.80 0.36 -0.78
N LEU A 17 -16.48 0.21 -2.07
CA LEU A 17 -15.34 0.88 -2.69
C LEU A 17 -15.52 2.40 -2.57
N SER A 18 -14.54 3.06 -1.95
CA SER A 18 -14.50 4.51 -1.75
C SER A 18 -13.62 5.18 -2.79
N TYR A 19 -12.42 4.63 -3.03
CA TYR A 19 -11.45 5.16 -3.97
C TYR A 19 -10.80 4.05 -4.78
N LEU A 20 -10.46 4.38 -6.03
CA LEU A 20 -9.68 3.54 -6.93
C LEU A 20 -8.78 4.42 -7.77
N TRP A 21 -7.48 4.10 -7.81
CA TRP A 21 -6.51 4.72 -8.70
C TRP A 21 -5.40 3.76 -9.08
N ALA A 22 -4.62 4.12 -10.08
CA ALA A 22 -3.43 3.38 -10.48
C ALA A 22 -2.23 4.32 -10.51
N TYR A 23 -1.14 3.87 -9.92
CA TYR A 23 0.17 4.50 -10.03
C TYR A 23 1.04 3.76 -11.04
N LYS A 24 1.69 4.51 -11.89
CA LYS A 24 2.64 4.00 -12.88
C LYS A 24 3.99 4.66 -12.67
N TYR A 25 4.95 3.88 -12.22
CA TYR A 25 6.28 4.35 -11.86
C TYR A 25 7.28 4.07 -12.96
N ASP A 26 8.05 5.10 -13.34
CA ASP A 26 9.25 4.93 -14.13
C ASP A 26 10.37 4.30 -13.27
N SER A 27 11.36 3.67 -13.91
CA SER A 27 12.51 3.02 -13.25
C SER A 27 13.35 3.97 -12.37
N LYS A 28 13.22 5.28 -12.57
CA LYS A 28 13.95 6.32 -11.81
C LYS A 28 13.11 7.03 -10.75
N MET A 29 11.83 6.68 -10.62
CA MET A 29 10.95 7.31 -9.64
C MET A 29 11.10 6.64 -8.27
N THR A 30 10.95 7.46 -7.24
CA THR A 30 10.67 6.95 -5.89
C THR A 30 9.19 6.61 -5.78
N GLY A 31 8.84 5.57 -5.01
CA GLY A 31 7.45 5.26 -4.73
C GLY A 31 6.79 6.23 -3.75
N ILE A 32 5.61 5.88 -3.26
CA ILE A 32 4.91 6.63 -2.22
C ILE A 32 5.64 6.41 -0.90
N ASN A 33 5.95 7.52 -0.22
CA ASN A 33 6.57 7.52 1.09
C ASN A 33 5.63 6.95 2.16
N LEU A 34 6.15 6.79 3.37
CA LEU A 34 5.40 6.33 4.54
C LEU A 34 4.14 7.17 4.75
N HIS A 35 3.00 6.50 4.89
CA HIS A 35 1.69 7.11 5.11
C HIS A 35 0.69 6.10 5.67
N GLY A 36 -0.48 6.57 6.07
CA GLY A 36 -1.68 5.79 6.32
C GLY A 36 -2.83 6.34 5.48
N ASP A 37 -3.80 5.51 5.13
CA ASP A 37 -4.96 5.87 4.33
C ASP A 37 -6.24 5.95 5.17
N ASP A 38 -7.11 6.90 4.86
CA ASP A 38 -8.41 7.03 5.53
C ASP A 38 -9.46 6.08 4.91
N ALA A 39 -9.28 4.79 5.18
CA ALA A 39 -10.21 3.74 4.77
C ALA A 39 -10.18 2.58 5.77
N ALA A 40 -11.12 1.65 5.67
CA ALA A 40 -11.10 0.44 6.49
C ALA A 40 -10.17 -0.62 5.90
N ILE A 41 -10.21 -0.80 4.58
CA ILE A 41 -9.45 -1.84 3.88
C ILE A 41 -8.71 -1.23 2.70
N ASN A 42 -7.43 -1.58 2.60
CA ASN A 42 -6.58 -1.28 1.46
C ASN A 42 -6.33 -2.56 0.66
N VAL A 43 -6.52 -2.49 -0.65
CA VAL A 43 -6.14 -3.53 -1.60
C VAL A 43 -5.16 -2.95 -2.59
N ASN A 44 -3.94 -3.49 -2.60
CA ASN A 44 -2.93 -3.17 -3.60
C ASN A 44 -2.80 -4.34 -4.57
N PHE A 45 -2.87 -4.05 -5.87
CA PHE A 45 -2.79 -5.07 -6.91
C PHE A 45 -1.73 -4.70 -7.95
N TRP A 46 -0.82 -5.62 -8.25
CA TRP A 46 0.29 -5.39 -9.19
C TRP A 46 0.10 -6.17 -10.48
N ILE A 47 0.29 -5.50 -11.61
CA ILE A 47 0.06 -6.06 -12.94
C ILE A 47 1.31 -6.13 -13.82
N THR A 48 2.39 -5.41 -13.44
CA THR A 48 3.65 -5.44 -14.19
C THR A 48 4.25 -6.84 -14.16
N PRO A 49 4.76 -7.36 -15.29
CA PRO A 49 5.43 -8.66 -15.36
C PRO A 49 6.58 -8.81 -14.37
N ASP A 50 6.76 -10.01 -13.79
CA ASP A 50 7.82 -10.27 -12.81
C ASP A 50 9.22 -10.05 -13.41
N GLU A 51 9.43 -10.38 -14.68
CA GLU A 51 10.69 -10.19 -15.41
C GLU A 51 11.06 -8.72 -15.62
N ALA A 52 10.15 -7.79 -15.41
CA ALA A 52 10.45 -6.37 -15.43
C ALA A 52 11.13 -5.90 -14.14
N ASN A 53 10.94 -6.59 -13.01
CA ASN A 53 11.57 -6.28 -11.74
C ASN A 53 13.01 -6.84 -11.72
N LEU A 54 13.99 -5.95 -11.54
CA LEU A 54 15.42 -6.30 -11.51
C LEU A 54 15.88 -6.85 -10.16
N ASP A 55 15.07 -6.66 -9.11
CA ASP A 55 15.32 -7.26 -7.79
C ASP A 55 14.03 -7.92 -7.26
N PRO A 56 13.91 -9.25 -7.35
CA PRO A 56 12.70 -9.96 -6.97
C PRO A 56 12.33 -9.87 -5.48
N ASN A 57 13.23 -9.37 -4.63
CA ASN A 57 12.97 -9.18 -3.21
C ASN A 57 12.37 -7.82 -2.87
N THR A 58 12.25 -6.91 -3.83
CA THR A 58 11.78 -5.53 -3.64
C THR A 58 10.61 -5.19 -4.59
N GLY A 59 10.32 -3.91 -4.73
CA GLY A 59 9.35 -3.40 -5.70
C GLY A 59 7.89 -3.49 -5.27
N GLY A 60 7.61 -4.01 -4.09
CA GLY A 60 6.24 -4.15 -3.58
C GLY A 60 5.88 -3.11 -2.52
N LEU A 61 5.51 -3.57 -1.32
CA LEU A 61 5.15 -2.74 -0.18
C LEU A 61 5.94 -3.13 1.08
N ILE A 62 6.13 -2.13 1.93
CA ILE A 62 6.51 -2.30 3.33
C ILE A 62 5.31 -1.86 4.17
N ILE A 63 4.85 -2.73 5.07
CA ILE A 63 3.68 -2.49 5.94
C ILE A 63 4.12 -2.69 7.38
N TRP A 64 3.81 -1.72 8.26
CA TRP A 64 4.09 -1.83 9.70
C TRP A 64 2.87 -2.36 10.46
N ASP A 65 3.12 -3.01 11.59
CA ASP A 65 2.10 -3.56 12.50
C ASP A 65 1.48 -2.51 13.44
N LYS A 66 1.56 -1.24 13.08
CA LYS A 66 1.01 -0.11 13.84
C LYS A 66 0.09 0.73 13.00
N GLU A 67 -1.07 1.00 13.56
CA GLU A 67 -2.04 1.94 13.03
C GLU A 67 -1.64 3.37 13.38
N ALA A 68 -2.07 4.31 12.55
CA ALA A 68 -1.91 5.73 12.86
C ALA A 68 -2.72 6.07 14.13
N PRO A 69 -2.16 6.89 15.06
CA PRO A 69 -2.90 7.33 16.23
C PRO A 69 -4.22 8.04 15.87
N ALA A 70 -5.28 7.76 16.62
CA ALA A 70 -6.61 8.29 16.35
C ALA A 70 -6.73 9.83 16.42
N ASP A 71 -5.80 10.46 17.13
CA ASP A 71 -5.67 11.93 17.26
C ASP A 71 -4.83 12.58 16.15
N TRP A 72 -4.29 11.79 15.21
CA TRP A 72 -3.56 12.33 14.07
C TRP A 72 -4.53 12.64 12.93
N ASP A 73 -4.39 13.84 12.37
CA ASP A 73 -5.08 14.23 11.16
C ASP A 73 -4.42 13.64 9.90
N LEU A 74 -5.14 13.73 8.78
CA LEU A 74 -4.66 13.21 7.49
C LEU A 74 -3.34 13.87 7.06
N LEU A 75 -3.12 15.14 7.38
CA LEU A 75 -1.90 15.85 7.03
C LEU A 75 -0.69 15.26 7.78
N LYS A 76 -0.84 15.03 9.07
CA LYS A 76 0.23 14.46 9.89
C LYS A 76 0.60 13.04 9.47
N MET A 77 -0.39 12.21 9.14
CA MET A 77 -0.16 10.82 8.74
C MET A 77 0.22 10.63 7.27
N ASN A 78 0.26 11.70 6.47
CA ASN A 78 0.64 11.64 5.05
C ASN A 78 1.82 12.54 4.67
N SER A 79 2.16 13.52 5.48
CA SER A 79 3.17 14.53 5.11
C SER A 79 4.30 14.68 6.10
N ASN A 80 4.14 14.20 7.35
CA ASN A 80 5.17 14.33 8.38
C ASN A 80 5.93 13.02 8.58
N ASN A 81 6.85 12.73 7.66
CA ASN A 81 7.68 11.52 7.70
C ASN A 81 8.45 11.34 9.02
N ASP A 82 8.99 12.41 9.57
CA ASP A 82 9.79 12.35 10.81
C ASP A 82 8.92 11.95 12.00
N ALA A 83 7.71 12.52 12.11
CA ALA A 83 6.76 12.14 13.14
C ALA A 83 6.32 10.69 13.03
N MET A 84 6.01 10.22 11.80
CA MET A 84 5.59 8.84 11.56
C MET A 84 6.72 7.85 11.89
N ARG A 85 7.94 8.09 11.43
CA ARG A 85 9.09 7.23 11.72
C ARG A 85 9.48 7.26 13.18
N GLY A 86 9.40 8.43 13.85
CA GLY A 86 9.58 8.56 15.28
C GLY A 86 8.58 7.73 16.07
N PHE A 87 7.30 7.81 15.73
CA PHE A 87 6.25 7.00 16.33
C PHE A 87 6.48 5.50 16.15
N LEU A 88 6.79 5.05 14.93
CA LEU A 88 7.06 3.64 14.64
C LEU A 88 8.26 3.12 15.43
N SER A 89 9.31 3.93 15.58
CA SER A 89 10.49 3.60 16.39
C SER A 89 10.16 3.50 17.89
N GLU A 90 9.44 4.48 18.43
CA GLU A 90 9.00 4.50 19.84
C GLU A 90 8.15 3.27 20.18
N LYS A 91 7.26 2.89 19.27
CA LYS A 91 6.37 1.73 19.45
C LYS A 91 7.02 0.38 19.10
N ASN A 92 8.31 0.35 18.79
CA ASN A 92 9.01 -0.86 18.33
C ASN A 92 8.25 -1.59 17.21
N ALA A 93 7.75 -0.82 16.25
CA ALA A 93 6.93 -1.34 15.15
C ALA A 93 7.70 -2.36 14.32
N LYS A 94 7.04 -3.47 14.01
CA LYS A 94 7.58 -4.49 13.13
C LYS A 94 7.09 -4.24 11.70
N LYS A 95 7.99 -4.39 10.75
CA LYS A 95 7.67 -4.25 9.33
C LYS A 95 7.56 -5.60 8.64
N THR A 96 6.60 -5.72 7.75
CA THR A 96 6.43 -6.83 6.81
C THR A 96 6.79 -6.34 5.42
N HIS A 97 7.75 -6.98 4.76
CA HIS A 97 8.06 -6.77 3.36
C HIS A 97 7.19 -7.70 2.51
N VAL A 98 6.50 -7.13 1.55
CA VAL A 98 5.74 -7.87 0.52
C VAL A 98 6.36 -7.56 -0.83
N PRO A 99 7.25 -8.42 -1.36
CA PRO A 99 7.89 -8.19 -2.65
C PRO A 99 6.87 -8.13 -3.78
N HIS A 100 7.20 -7.36 -4.83
CA HIS A 100 6.40 -7.33 -6.05
C HIS A 100 6.24 -8.73 -6.63
N LYS A 101 5.04 -9.02 -7.10
CA LYS A 101 4.75 -10.18 -7.94
C LYS A 101 3.58 -9.85 -8.85
N GLN A 102 3.70 -10.16 -10.14
CA GLN A 102 2.60 -10.00 -11.08
C GLN A 102 1.34 -10.75 -10.60
N ASN A 103 0.20 -10.13 -10.74
CA ASN A 103 -1.12 -10.66 -10.31
C ASN A 103 -1.25 -10.92 -8.80
N ARG A 104 -0.37 -10.37 -7.98
CA ARG A 104 -0.53 -10.39 -6.52
C ARG A 104 -1.47 -9.27 -6.09
N ALA A 105 -2.44 -9.62 -5.25
CA ALA A 105 -3.21 -8.67 -4.44
C ALA A 105 -2.73 -8.76 -2.99
N VAL A 106 -2.51 -7.60 -2.37
CA VAL A 106 -2.21 -7.46 -0.93
C VAL A 106 -3.39 -6.75 -0.30
N ILE A 107 -4.00 -7.38 0.71
CA ILE A 107 -5.17 -6.86 1.42
C ILE A 107 -4.77 -6.64 2.87
N PHE A 108 -4.98 -5.45 3.40
CA PHE A 108 -4.60 -5.11 4.77
C PHE A 108 -5.50 -4.00 5.33
N ASN A 109 -5.48 -3.83 6.66
CA ASN A 109 -6.12 -2.72 7.34
C ASN A 109 -5.48 -1.40 6.88
N SER A 110 -6.28 -0.50 6.35
CA SER A 110 -5.83 0.73 5.71
C SER A 110 -5.19 1.73 6.69
N ASP A 111 -5.53 1.64 7.99
CA ASP A 111 -4.94 2.48 9.05
C ASP A 111 -3.48 2.13 9.37
N LEU A 112 -2.99 0.96 8.94
CA LEU A 112 -1.59 0.56 9.12
C LEU A 112 -0.67 1.45 8.28
N PHE A 113 0.41 1.92 8.91
CA PHE A 113 1.44 2.64 8.17
C PHE A 113 2.09 1.77 7.12
N HIS A 114 2.23 2.32 5.91
CA HIS A 114 2.83 1.60 4.79
C HIS A 114 3.53 2.55 3.81
N GLU A 115 4.44 2.00 3.03
CA GLU A 115 5.15 2.72 1.96
C GLU A 115 5.44 1.80 0.78
N THR A 116 5.72 2.39 -0.38
CA THR A 116 6.27 1.63 -1.51
C THR A 116 7.70 1.21 -1.18
N ASP A 117 8.02 -0.06 -1.40
CA ASP A 117 9.39 -0.55 -1.32
C ASP A 117 10.23 -0.06 -2.50
N THR A 118 11.54 -0.26 -2.44
CA THR A 118 12.49 0.18 -3.47
C THR A 118 12.06 -0.27 -4.87
N ILE A 119 11.95 0.69 -5.78
CA ILE A 119 11.60 0.46 -7.19
C ILE A 119 12.89 0.26 -7.99
N ASN A 120 13.07 -0.93 -8.54
CA ASN A 120 14.21 -1.26 -9.42
C ASN A 120 13.71 -2.09 -10.60
N PHE A 121 13.13 -1.41 -11.59
CA PHE A 121 12.53 -2.03 -12.76
C PHE A 121 13.30 -1.68 -14.02
N LYS A 122 13.19 -2.53 -15.04
CA LYS A 122 13.76 -2.27 -16.38
C LYS A 122 13.20 -0.96 -16.94
N GLU A 123 14.00 -0.32 -17.76
CA GLU A 123 13.54 0.83 -18.54
C GLU A 123 12.54 0.39 -19.63
N GLY A 124 11.75 1.33 -20.11
CA GLY A 124 10.73 1.10 -21.13
C GLY A 124 9.31 1.16 -20.58
N TYR A 125 8.39 1.52 -21.46
CA TYR A 125 7.00 1.76 -21.10
C TYR A 125 6.31 0.52 -20.51
N GLU A 126 6.55 -0.64 -21.10
CA GLU A 126 5.98 -1.94 -20.74
C GLU A 126 6.53 -2.49 -19.41
N ASN A 127 7.69 -2.02 -19.00
CA ASN A 127 8.37 -2.46 -17.78
C ASN A 127 8.04 -1.59 -16.56
N ARG A 128 7.29 -0.50 -16.75
CA ARG A 128 6.92 0.40 -15.66
C ARG A 128 6.11 -0.33 -14.61
N ARG A 129 6.51 -0.15 -13.35
CA ARG A 129 5.76 -0.72 -12.23
C ARG A 129 4.37 -0.09 -12.15
N ILE A 130 3.34 -0.90 -12.23
CA ILE A 130 1.95 -0.46 -12.09
C ILE A 130 1.35 -1.07 -10.85
N ASN A 131 0.82 -0.20 -10.00
CA ASN A 131 0.10 -0.52 -8.78
C ASN A 131 -1.31 0.03 -8.88
N VAL A 132 -2.30 -0.83 -8.71
CA VAL A 132 -3.70 -0.44 -8.58
C VAL A 132 -4.04 -0.46 -7.10
N THR A 133 -4.48 0.66 -6.57
CA THR A 133 -4.92 0.78 -5.17
C THR A 133 -6.44 0.94 -5.13
N MET A 134 -7.08 0.16 -4.29
CA MET A 134 -8.50 0.23 -4.02
C MET A 134 -8.72 0.38 -2.52
N LEU A 135 -9.44 1.41 -2.12
CA LEU A 135 -9.80 1.66 -0.73
C LEU A 135 -11.29 1.39 -0.52
N PHE A 136 -11.60 0.68 0.55
CA PHE A 136 -12.97 0.32 0.91
C PHE A 136 -13.34 0.85 2.29
N GLY A 137 -14.57 1.35 2.40
CA GLY A 137 -15.11 1.88 3.64
C GLY A 137 -14.45 3.19 4.06
N ARG A 138 -14.54 3.48 5.36
CA ARG A 138 -13.84 4.59 6.03
C ARG A 138 -12.96 4.02 7.13
N SER A 139 -11.96 4.78 7.56
CA SER A 139 -11.16 4.44 8.74
C SER A 139 -12.07 4.11 9.93
N ARG A 140 -11.69 3.10 10.70
CA ARG A 140 -12.42 2.68 11.91
C ARG A 140 -12.11 3.57 13.12
N ILE A 141 -11.06 4.36 13.03
CA ILE A 141 -10.53 5.18 14.13
C ILE A 141 -10.80 6.67 13.94
N ARG A 142 -11.49 7.07 12.85
CA ARG A 142 -11.78 8.48 12.52
C ARG A 142 -13.22 8.70 12.13
#